data_27bd9dfe53a224210818f2c9a39f68c2
#
_entry.id   27bd9dfe53a224210818f2c9a39f68c2
#
_cell.length_a   1.000
_cell.length_b   1.000
_cell.length_c   1.000
_cell.angle_alpha   90.00
_cell.angle_beta   90.00
_cell.angle_gamma   90.00
#
_symmetry.space_group_name_H-M   'P 1'
#
loop_
_entity.id
_entity.type
_entity.pdbx_description
1 polymer ?
#
loop_
_entity_poly.entity_id
_entity_poly.type
_entity_poly.pdbx_seq_one_letter_code
_entity_poly.pdbx_strand_id
1 'polypeptide(L)'
;PTGKYIVGSGKLAALIPVFSFEKMQKAIAANDLEGDFAGLPVLKYESVLHGEVKKPGLGPLHTEFDANGNAYTSFFVSSEIVKWNVEKLEVVDRVPTYYSIGHLCVPGGDSKKPWGKYVIAYNKITKDRYLPTGPELTQSAQLFSIDGDKMELLLDFPTTGEPHYAQAIPADLVKPREVKFFKIDENKHPYVAKG
;
A
#
# COMPACT_ATOMS: atom_id res chain seq x y z
N PRO A 1 4.94 12.54 -2.99
CA PRO A 1 5.91 13.03 -4.00
C PRO A 1 6.14 14.53 -3.93
N THR A 2 5.10 15.33 -3.73
CA THR A 2 5.20 16.81 -3.76
C THR A 2 5.83 17.41 -2.50
N GLY A 3 5.84 16.71 -1.37
CA GLY A 3 6.22 17.22 -0.06
C GLY A 3 5.20 18.19 0.55
N LYS A 4 4.02 18.34 -0.03
CA LYS A 4 2.97 19.25 0.45
C LYS A 4 2.08 18.64 1.53
N TYR A 5 1.88 17.33 1.48
CA TYR A 5 0.89 16.63 2.29
C TYR A 5 1.48 15.46 3.07
N ILE A 6 0.88 15.20 4.21
CA ILE A 6 1.13 14.02 5.03
C ILE A 6 -0.20 13.28 5.16
N VAL A 7 -0.21 12.00 4.82
CA VAL A 7 -1.40 11.15 4.90
C VAL A 7 -1.36 10.35 6.18
N GLY A 8 -2.39 10.48 7.00
CA GLY A 8 -2.59 9.66 8.17
C GLY A 8 -3.32 8.36 7.84
N SER A 9 -3.19 7.36 8.68
CA SER A 9 -3.94 6.11 8.58
C SER A 9 -4.39 5.63 9.95
N GLY A 10 -5.38 4.74 9.99
CA GLY A 10 -5.84 4.14 11.23
C GLY A 10 -6.55 2.82 10.97
N LYS A 11 -5.96 1.72 11.40
CA LYS A 11 -6.39 0.35 11.10
C LYS A 11 -7.87 0.06 11.38
N LEU A 12 -8.49 0.81 12.27
CA LEU A 12 -9.91 0.67 12.61
C LEU A 12 -10.74 1.90 12.23
N ALA A 13 -10.13 2.88 11.57
CA ALA A 13 -10.82 4.08 11.12
C ALA A 13 -11.55 3.87 9.78
N ALA A 14 -12.52 4.74 9.52
CA ALA A 14 -13.27 4.80 8.27
C ALA A 14 -13.04 6.14 7.53
N LEU A 15 -11.91 6.76 7.77
CA LEU A 15 -11.48 8.00 7.13
C LEU A 15 -9.95 8.03 6.96
N ILE A 16 -9.47 8.86 6.06
CA ILE A 16 -8.04 9.15 5.89
C ILE A 16 -7.86 10.65 6.10
N PRO A 17 -7.22 11.09 7.20
CA PRO A 17 -6.86 12.49 7.37
C PRO A 17 -5.66 12.83 6.49
N VAL A 18 -5.71 13.98 5.87
CA VAL A 18 -4.60 14.54 5.08
C VAL A 18 -4.22 15.87 5.68
N PHE A 19 -2.96 16.00 6.08
CA PHE A 19 -2.42 17.20 6.70
C PHE A 19 -1.61 17.99 5.69
N SER A 20 -1.66 19.33 5.80
CA SER A 20 -0.84 20.22 4.99
C SER A 20 0.45 20.59 5.71
N PHE A 21 1.58 20.32 5.08
CA PHE A 21 2.88 20.69 5.64
C PHE A 21 3.04 22.20 5.83
N GLU A 22 2.52 22.99 4.89
CA GLU A 22 2.51 24.45 4.99
C GLU A 22 1.68 24.94 6.20
N LYS A 23 0.48 24.38 6.40
CA LYS A 23 -0.37 24.69 7.55
C LYS A 23 0.31 24.31 8.86
N MET A 24 0.98 23.15 8.90
CA MET A 24 1.74 22.73 10.08
C MET A 24 2.85 23.74 10.42
N GLN A 25 3.62 24.19 9.46
CA GLN A 25 4.66 25.22 9.68
C GLN A 25 4.07 26.54 10.19
N LYS A 26 2.93 26.96 9.64
CA LYS A 26 2.22 28.16 10.11
C LYS A 26 1.71 28.01 11.54
N ALA A 27 1.13 26.87 11.87
CA ALA A 27 0.64 26.58 13.22
C ALA A 27 1.77 26.53 14.24
N ILE A 28 2.94 25.96 13.89
CA ILE A 28 4.13 25.97 14.73
C ILE A 28 4.59 27.41 14.98
N ALA A 29 4.72 28.21 13.93
CA ALA A 29 5.17 29.60 14.04
C ALA A 29 4.20 30.48 14.87
N ALA A 30 2.91 30.18 14.82
CA ALA A 30 1.86 30.87 15.58
C ALA A 30 1.67 30.31 17.00
N ASN A 31 2.37 29.25 17.37
CA ASN A 31 2.17 28.51 18.63
C ASN A 31 0.69 28.09 18.83
N ASP A 32 0.06 27.64 17.75
CA ASP A 32 -1.36 27.23 17.74
C ASP A 32 -1.51 25.78 18.22
N LEU A 33 -1.57 25.66 19.54
CA LEU A 33 -1.53 24.39 20.25
C LEU A 33 -2.89 24.07 20.86
N GLU A 34 -3.20 22.77 20.96
CA GLU A 34 -4.36 22.28 21.72
C GLU A 34 -3.98 21.65 23.07
N GLY A 35 -2.70 21.52 23.34
CA GLY A 35 -2.23 20.97 24.60
C GLY A 35 -0.82 20.42 24.54
N ASP A 36 -0.58 19.45 25.43
CA ASP A 36 0.68 18.72 25.56
C ASP A 36 0.40 17.22 25.68
N PHE A 37 1.22 16.42 25.04
CA PHE A 37 1.21 14.98 25.19
C PHE A 37 2.63 14.48 25.51
N ALA A 38 2.80 13.96 26.70
CA ALA A 38 4.06 13.41 27.19
C ALA A 38 5.26 14.41 27.07
N GLY A 39 5.01 15.70 27.34
CA GLY A 39 6.04 16.76 27.23
C GLY A 39 6.25 17.30 25.83
N LEU A 40 5.44 16.86 24.86
CA LEU A 40 5.50 17.35 23.48
C LEU A 40 4.28 18.24 23.19
N PRO A 41 4.47 19.45 22.65
CA PRO A 41 3.36 20.31 22.28
C PRO A 41 2.56 19.69 21.13
N VAL A 42 1.24 19.73 21.23
CA VAL A 42 0.29 19.19 20.25
C VAL A 42 -0.33 20.33 19.46
N LEU A 43 -0.15 20.33 18.15
CA LEU A 43 -0.82 21.27 17.25
C LEU A 43 -2.31 20.97 17.16
N LYS A 44 -3.12 22.02 17.04
CA LYS A 44 -4.56 21.85 16.82
C LYS A 44 -4.81 21.10 15.51
N TYR A 45 -5.62 20.04 15.60
CA TYR A 45 -5.96 19.18 14.46
C TYR A 45 -6.50 19.99 13.27
N GLU A 46 -7.47 20.84 13.49
CA GLU A 46 -8.11 21.65 12.46
C GLU A 46 -7.17 22.65 11.78
N SER A 47 -6.18 23.15 12.52
CA SER A 47 -5.22 24.12 12.01
C SER A 47 -4.22 23.53 11.03
N VAL A 48 -3.99 22.23 11.08
CA VAL A 48 -3.02 21.53 10.24
C VAL A 48 -3.68 20.67 9.15
N LEU A 49 -5.00 20.48 9.25
CA LEU A 49 -5.76 19.63 8.35
C LEU A 49 -5.90 20.26 6.95
N HIS A 50 -5.53 19.52 5.91
CA HIS A 50 -5.94 19.80 4.54
C HIS A 50 -7.39 19.39 4.34
N GLY A 51 -7.74 18.18 4.77
CA GLY A 51 -9.08 17.61 4.75
C GLY A 51 -9.06 16.12 5.01
N GLU A 52 -10.21 15.48 4.82
CA GLU A 52 -10.39 14.06 5.09
C GLU A 52 -11.04 13.37 3.89
N VAL A 53 -10.49 12.25 3.48
CA VAL A 53 -11.20 11.33 2.58
C VAL A 53 -12.22 10.57 3.43
N LYS A 54 -13.50 10.87 3.22
CA LYS A 54 -14.59 10.30 4.02
C LYS A 54 -15.12 9.02 3.41
N LYS A 55 -15.35 8.00 4.25
CA LYS A 55 -15.90 6.70 3.86
C LYS A 55 -15.16 6.03 2.70
N PRO A 56 -13.82 6.09 2.67
CA PRO A 56 -13.07 5.46 1.60
C PRO A 56 -13.10 3.94 1.67
N GLY A 57 -13.40 3.38 2.83
CA GLY A 57 -13.38 1.97 3.24
C GLY A 57 -13.10 1.86 4.71
N LEU A 58 -12.91 0.65 5.23
CA LEU A 58 -12.62 0.42 6.65
C LEU A 58 -11.20 -0.11 6.83
N GLY A 59 -10.47 0.56 7.71
CA GLY A 59 -9.12 0.16 8.09
C GLY A 59 -8.03 0.59 7.10
N PRO A 60 -7.90 1.89 6.77
CA PRO A 60 -6.78 2.36 5.96
C PRO A 60 -5.47 2.08 6.68
N LEU A 61 -4.49 1.47 5.98
CA LEU A 61 -3.26 1.00 6.60
C LEU A 61 -2.02 1.61 5.95
N HIS A 62 -1.73 1.26 4.70
CA HIS A 62 -0.56 1.77 3.97
C HIS A 62 -0.99 2.58 2.77
N THR A 63 -0.23 3.63 2.47
CA THR A 63 -0.49 4.52 1.33
C THR A 63 0.79 4.78 0.57
N GLU A 64 0.72 4.60 -0.74
CA GLU A 64 1.75 5.00 -1.70
C GLU A 64 1.15 5.86 -2.81
N PHE A 65 2.00 6.49 -3.62
CA PHE A 65 1.58 7.54 -4.55
C PHE A 65 2.03 7.25 -5.98
N ASP A 66 1.28 7.78 -6.96
CA ASP A 66 1.73 7.85 -8.35
C ASP A 66 2.26 9.26 -8.71
N ALA A 67 2.70 9.40 -9.97
CA ALA A 67 3.16 10.69 -10.49
C ALA A 67 2.02 11.65 -10.85
N ASN A 68 0.77 11.18 -10.84
CA ASN A 68 -0.41 11.91 -11.33
C ASN A 68 -1.22 12.54 -10.18
N GLY A 69 -0.68 12.50 -8.94
CA GLY A 69 -1.34 13.07 -7.77
C GLY A 69 -2.38 12.15 -7.13
N ASN A 70 -2.39 10.87 -7.48
CA ASN A 70 -3.23 9.90 -6.81
C ASN A 70 -2.45 9.17 -5.72
N ALA A 71 -3.18 8.77 -4.70
CA ALA A 71 -2.75 7.88 -3.65
C ALA A 71 -3.48 6.54 -3.77
N TYR A 72 -2.79 5.49 -3.38
CA TYR A 72 -3.29 4.12 -3.31
C TYR A 72 -3.19 3.68 -1.87
N THR A 73 -4.32 3.44 -1.25
CA THR A 73 -4.37 3.04 0.16
C THR A 73 -4.94 1.64 0.28
N SER A 74 -4.24 0.80 1.04
CA SER A 74 -4.73 -0.54 1.40
C SER A 74 -5.70 -0.43 2.57
N PHE A 75 -6.83 -1.14 2.46
CA PHE A 75 -7.85 -1.21 3.50
C PHE A 75 -7.90 -2.60 4.10
N PHE A 76 -7.26 -2.74 5.25
CA PHE A 76 -7.06 -4.03 5.91
C PHE A 76 -8.37 -4.75 6.26
N VAL A 77 -9.37 -4.03 6.74
CA VAL A 77 -10.65 -4.63 7.12
C VAL A 77 -11.56 -4.85 5.93
N SER A 78 -11.65 -3.86 5.03
CA SER A 78 -12.46 -3.98 3.80
C SER A 78 -11.85 -4.90 2.75
N SER A 79 -10.56 -5.25 2.86
CA SER A 79 -9.82 -6.08 1.89
C SER A 79 -9.88 -5.51 0.47
N GLU A 80 -9.46 -4.28 0.31
CA GLU A 80 -9.47 -3.56 -0.97
C GLU A 80 -8.29 -2.59 -1.08
N ILE A 81 -7.95 -2.20 -2.31
CA ILE A 81 -7.16 -1.00 -2.59
C ILE A 81 -8.10 0.08 -3.08
N VAL A 82 -7.94 1.28 -2.55
CA VAL A 82 -8.66 2.47 -3.01
C VAL A 82 -7.67 3.46 -3.60
N LYS A 83 -7.92 3.84 -4.84
CA LYS A 83 -7.26 4.94 -5.54
C LYS A 83 -8.04 6.22 -5.27
N TRP A 84 -7.36 7.26 -4.82
CA TRP A 84 -7.98 8.54 -4.52
C TRP A 84 -7.05 9.71 -4.86
N ASN A 85 -7.63 10.85 -5.18
CA ASN A 85 -6.85 12.05 -5.52
C ASN A 85 -6.50 12.83 -4.25
N VAL A 86 -5.20 13.13 -4.05
CA VAL A 86 -4.70 13.75 -2.82
C VAL A 86 -5.16 15.20 -2.65
N GLU A 87 -5.23 15.95 -3.73
CA GLU A 87 -5.63 17.36 -3.70
C GLU A 87 -7.14 17.53 -3.52
N LYS A 88 -7.93 16.69 -4.23
CA LYS A 88 -9.40 16.77 -4.21
C LYS A 88 -10.04 15.99 -3.07
N LEU A 89 -9.30 15.06 -2.46
CA LEU A 89 -9.79 14.14 -1.41
C LEU A 89 -10.94 13.24 -1.89
N GLU A 90 -10.95 12.93 -3.18
CA GLU A 90 -12.00 12.14 -3.83
C GLU A 90 -11.51 10.76 -4.19
N VAL A 91 -12.35 9.75 -3.94
CA VAL A 91 -12.12 8.38 -4.40
C VAL A 91 -12.30 8.34 -5.92
N VAL A 92 -11.30 7.82 -6.62
CA VAL A 92 -11.28 7.65 -8.07
C VAL A 92 -11.73 6.25 -8.46
N ASP A 93 -11.18 5.24 -7.78
CA ASP A 93 -11.47 3.83 -8.06
C ASP A 93 -11.21 2.94 -6.85
N ARG A 94 -11.73 1.72 -6.89
CA ARG A 94 -11.48 0.69 -5.88
C ARG A 94 -11.49 -0.70 -6.50
N VAL A 95 -10.62 -1.56 -5.98
CA VAL A 95 -10.57 -2.96 -6.37
C VAL A 95 -10.53 -3.85 -5.14
N PRO A 96 -11.28 -4.95 -5.12
CA PRO A 96 -11.17 -5.93 -4.06
C PRO A 96 -9.82 -6.63 -4.13
N THR A 97 -9.31 -6.99 -2.97
CA THR A 97 -8.14 -7.85 -2.82
C THR A 97 -8.52 -9.09 -2.03
N TYR A 98 -7.58 -10.02 -1.89
CA TYR A 98 -7.78 -11.10 -0.95
C TYR A 98 -7.66 -10.59 0.49
N TYR A 99 -7.80 -11.52 1.44
CA TYR A 99 -8.04 -11.16 2.83
C TYR A 99 -6.95 -10.31 3.45
N SER A 100 -7.42 -9.24 4.09
CA SER A 100 -6.63 -8.35 4.94
C SER A 100 -5.33 -7.92 4.30
N ILE A 101 -5.46 -7.20 3.18
CA ILE A 101 -4.31 -6.56 2.56
C ILE A 101 -3.54 -5.72 3.59
N GLY A 102 -2.24 -5.93 3.64
CA GLY A 102 -1.34 -5.13 4.46
C GLY A 102 -0.65 -4.06 3.64
N HIS A 103 0.64 -4.25 3.41
CA HIS A 103 1.41 -3.34 2.57
C HIS A 103 0.99 -3.41 1.11
N LEU A 104 1.37 -2.37 0.40
CA LEU A 104 1.31 -2.31 -1.05
C LEU A 104 2.60 -1.69 -1.57
N CYS A 105 2.87 -1.85 -2.86
CA CYS A 105 4.03 -1.25 -3.51
C CYS A 105 3.59 -0.64 -4.84
N VAL A 106 3.77 0.68 -4.96
CA VAL A 106 3.76 1.40 -6.23
C VAL A 106 5.21 1.72 -6.58
N PRO A 107 5.75 1.33 -7.74
CA PRO A 107 7.14 1.59 -8.06
C PRO A 107 7.52 3.06 -7.92
N GLY A 108 8.42 3.35 -6.98
CA GLY A 108 8.81 4.71 -6.59
C GLY A 108 7.74 5.51 -5.85
N GLY A 109 6.68 4.86 -5.36
CA GLY A 109 5.53 5.51 -4.72
C GLY A 109 5.86 6.21 -3.40
N ASP A 110 6.95 5.82 -2.77
CA ASP A 110 7.53 6.43 -1.57
C ASP A 110 8.58 7.51 -1.88
N SER A 111 8.75 7.87 -3.14
CA SER A 111 9.76 8.82 -3.61
C SER A 111 9.17 10.12 -4.15
N LYS A 112 10.05 11.10 -4.42
CA LYS A 112 9.67 12.35 -5.09
C LYS A 112 9.30 12.18 -6.56
N LYS A 113 9.67 11.05 -7.18
CA LYS A 113 9.45 10.76 -8.59
C LYS A 113 8.92 9.34 -8.77
N PRO A 114 7.66 9.08 -8.42
CA PRO A 114 7.02 7.81 -8.74
C PRO A 114 7.09 7.54 -10.24
N TRP A 115 7.39 6.32 -10.62
CA TRP A 115 7.59 5.95 -12.02
C TRP A 115 6.79 4.72 -12.45
N GLY A 116 6.16 4.05 -11.49
CA GLY A 116 5.45 2.81 -11.77
C GLY A 116 4.05 3.02 -12.32
N LYS A 117 3.64 2.03 -13.11
CA LYS A 117 2.28 1.88 -13.66
C LYS A 117 1.52 0.72 -13.04
N TYR A 118 1.98 0.25 -11.91
CA TYR A 118 1.44 -0.92 -11.23
C TYR A 118 1.32 -0.66 -9.73
N VAL A 119 0.39 -1.35 -9.10
CA VAL A 119 0.36 -1.52 -7.65
C VAL A 119 0.34 -3.00 -7.31
N ILE A 120 1.15 -3.40 -6.35
CA ILE A 120 1.19 -4.76 -5.83
C ILE A 120 0.55 -4.76 -4.45
N ALA A 121 -0.45 -5.59 -4.27
CA ALA A 121 -1.11 -5.83 -2.99
C ALA A 121 -0.49 -7.04 -2.30
N TYR A 122 -0.22 -6.92 -0.99
CA TYR A 122 0.26 -8.03 -0.17
C TYR A 122 -0.84 -8.46 0.81
N ASN A 123 -1.42 -9.63 0.56
CA ASN A 123 -2.54 -10.15 1.32
C ASN A 123 -2.03 -11.00 2.49
N LYS A 124 -2.27 -10.53 3.70
CA LYS A 124 -1.61 -11.01 4.91
C LYS A 124 -2.33 -12.13 5.63
N ILE A 125 -3.62 -12.29 5.44
CA ILE A 125 -4.34 -13.26 6.23
C ILE A 125 -4.10 -14.67 5.76
N THR A 126 -3.76 -15.42 6.73
CA THR A 126 -3.42 -16.81 6.63
C THR A 126 -4.55 -17.66 7.11
N LYS A 127 -4.49 -18.86 6.66
CA LYS A 127 -5.28 -19.99 7.12
C LYS A 127 -5.35 -20.11 8.65
N ASP A 128 -4.26 -19.85 9.35
CA ASP A 128 -4.14 -20.12 10.77
C ASP A 128 -5.07 -19.25 11.64
N ARG A 129 -5.56 -18.15 11.10
CA ARG A 129 -6.41 -17.22 11.81
C ARG A 129 -7.88 -17.58 11.78
N TYR A 130 -8.30 -18.33 10.79
CA TYR A 130 -9.72 -18.63 10.51
C TYR A 130 -10.01 -20.12 10.37
N LEU A 131 -9.10 -20.97 10.83
CA LEU A 131 -9.39 -22.40 10.93
C LEU A 131 -10.53 -22.63 11.93
N PRO A 132 -11.53 -23.42 11.60
CA PRO A 132 -11.78 -24.23 10.41
C PRO A 132 -12.93 -23.67 9.56
N THR A 133 -13.04 -22.39 9.36
CA THR A 133 -14.27 -21.72 8.88
C THR A 133 -14.47 -21.71 7.37
N GLY A 134 -13.71 -22.44 6.62
CA GLY A 134 -13.89 -22.56 5.16
C GLY A 134 -12.62 -22.64 4.36
N PRO A 135 -12.73 -22.62 3.01
CA PRO A 135 -11.57 -22.62 2.16
C PRO A 135 -10.76 -21.34 2.40
N GLU A 136 -9.58 -21.53 2.93
CA GLU A 136 -8.68 -20.43 3.24
C GLU A 136 -7.98 -19.97 1.99
N LEU A 137 -8.01 -18.67 1.78
CA LEU A 137 -7.14 -18.05 0.81
C LEU A 137 -5.71 -18.10 1.34
N THR A 138 -4.83 -18.68 0.55
CA THR A 138 -3.40 -18.62 0.83
C THR A 138 -2.95 -17.18 0.86
N GLN A 139 -1.89 -16.91 1.61
CA GLN A 139 -1.18 -15.65 1.48
C GLN A 139 -0.78 -15.45 0.03
N SER A 140 -0.94 -14.24 -0.47
CA SER A 140 -0.75 -13.99 -1.89
C SER A 140 -0.28 -12.56 -2.15
N ALA A 141 0.22 -12.35 -3.36
CA ALA A 141 0.41 -11.03 -3.92
C ALA A 141 -0.41 -10.90 -5.20
N GLN A 142 -1.01 -9.73 -5.37
CA GLN A 142 -1.81 -9.39 -6.54
C GLN A 142 -1.24 -8.17 -7.22
N LEU A 143 -1.01 -8.25 -8.52
CA LEU A 143 -0.52 -7.16 -9.36
C LEU A 143 -1.69 -6.52 -10.10
N PHE A 144 -1.85 -5.22 -9.92
CA PHE A 144 -2.84 -4.42 -10.64
C PHE A 144 -2.16 -3.39 -11.53
N SER A 145 -2.68 -3.19 -12.74
CA SER A 145 -2.38 -2.01 -13.56
C SER A 145 -3.02 -0.77 -12.93
N ILE A 146 -2.30 0.35 -12.94
CA ILE A 146 -2.79 1.67 -12.55
C ILE A 146 -2.66 2.69 -13.70
N ASP A 147 -2.42 2.20 -14.92
CA ASP A 147 -2.29 3.01 -16.13
C ASP A 147 -3.69 3.41 -16.62
N GLY A 148 -4.23 4.47 -16.08
CA GLY A 148 -5.58 4.95 -16.32
C GLY A 148 -6.36 5.27 -15.04
N ASP A 149 -7.65 5.54 -15.17
CA ASP A 149 -8.49 5.85 -14.02
C ASP A 149 -8.84 4.61 -13.20
N LYS A 150 -9.00 3.47 -13.87
CA LYS A 150 -9.34 2.20 -13.23
C LYS A 150 -8.13 1.33 -12.99
N MET A 151 -8.19 0.55 -11.92
CA MET A 151 -7.21 -0.48 -11.60
C MET A 151 -7.69 -1.82 -12.15
N GLU A 152 -6.80 -2.57 -12.82
CA GLU A 152 -7.12 -3.86 -13.41
C GLU A 152 -6.19 -4.95 -12.88
N LEU A 153 -6.76 -6.05 -12.39
CA LEU A 153 -5.98 -7.20 -11.93
C LEU A 153 -5.29 -7.87 -13.12
N LEU A 154 -3.97 -7.93 -13.05
CA LEU A 154 -3.14 -8.56 -14.10
C LEU A 154 -2.62 -9.93 -13.69
N LEU A 155 -2.26 -10.09 -12.43
CA LEU A 155 -1.64 -11.32 -11.94
C LEU A 155 -2.01 -11.52 -10.48
N ASP A 156 -2.24 -12.76 -10.13
CA ASP A 156 -2.46 -13.23 -8.78
C ASP A 156 -1.60 -14.48 -8.56
N PHE A 157 -0.85 -14.50 -7.46
CA PHE A 157 0.03 -15.62 -7.17
C PHE A 157 0.18 -15.86 -5.67
N PRO A 158 0.24 -17.12 -5.24
CA PRO A 158 0.43 -17.47 -3.85
C PRO A 158 1.84 -17.10 -3.41
N THR A 159 1.98 -16.75 -2.14
CA THR A 159 3.27 -16.54 -1.50
C THR A 159 3.50 -17.60 -0.44
N THR A 160 4.77 -17.89 -0.15
CA THR A 160 5.15 -18.75 0.97
C THR A 160 5.41 -17.87 2.18
N GLY A 161 4.52 -17.97 3.16
CA GLY A 161 4.56 -17.10 4.33
C GLY A 161 3.91 -15.72 4.05
N GLU A 162 3.77 -14.91 5.09
CA GLU A 162 3.14 -13.60 5.01
C GLU A 162 3.98 -12.62 4.18
N PRO A 163 3.47 -12.12 3.05
CA PRO A 163 4.17 -11.08 2.30
C PRO A 163 4.03 -9.76 3.06
N HIS A 164 5.16 -9.16 3.44
CA HIS A 164 5.13 -7.97 4.28
C HIS A 164 5.43 -6.71 3.50
N TYR A 165 6.56 -6.65 2.85
CA TYR A 165 7.02 -5.44 2.17
C TYR A 165 7.87 -5.79 0.93
N ALA A 166 7.80 -4.93 -0.09
CA ALA A 166 8.69 -4.97 -1.23
C ALA A 166 8.93 -3.58 -1.79
N GLN A 167 10.01 -3.44 -2.52
CA GLN A 167 10.33 -2.25 -3.31
C GLN A 167 10.62 -2.65 -4.74
N ALA A 168 10.26 -1.78 -5.67
CA ALA A 168 10.58 -1.96 -7.07
C ALA A 168 11.91 -1.28 -7.40
N ILE A 169 12.71 -1.96 -8.19
CA ILE A 169 13.98 -1.44 -8.71
C ILE A 169 13.79 -1.14 -10.19
N PRO A 170 14.13 0.07 -10.67
CA PRO A 170 14.12 0.37 -12.10
C PRO A 170 14.96 -0.61 -12.91
N ALA A 171 14.44 -1.07 -14.04
CA ALA A 171 15.08 -2.12 -14.82
C ALA A 171 16.48 -1.74 -15.35
N ASP A 172 16.71 -0.45 -15.62
CA ASP A 172 17.99 0.10 -16.05
C ASP A 172 19.08 0.06 -14.96
N LEU A 173 18.69 0.00 -13.70
CA LEU A 173 19.61 -0.17 -12.57
C LEU A 173 19.99 -1.63 -12.34
N VAL A 174 19.21 -2.56 -12.84
CA VAL A 174 19.47 -3.99 -12.74
C VAL A 174 20.24 -4.41 -13.98
N LYS A 175 21.56 -4.54 -13.87
CA LYS A 175 22.34 -5.16 -14.95
C LYS A 175 21.80 -6.57 -15.18
N PRO A 176 21.44 -6.94 -16.42
CA PRO A 176 21.02 -8.29 -16.73
C PRO A 176 22.12 -9.25 -16.29
N ARG A 177 21.83 -10.03 -15.25
CA ARG A 177 22.69 -11.14 -14.85
C ARG A 177 22.18 -12.35 -15.61
N GLU A 178 23.10 -13.06 -16.24
CA GLU A 178 22.78 -14.36 -16.78
C GLU A 178 22.33 -15.26 -15.61
N VAL A 179 21.04 -15.55 -15.55
CA VAL A 179 20.51 -16.47 -14.56
C VAL A 179 20.85 -17.87 -15.06
N LYS A 180 21.85 -18.47 -14.46
CA LYS A 180 22.13 -19.90 -14.68
C LYS A 180 21.11 -20.70 -13.85
N PHE A 181 20.11 -21.24 -14.51
CA PHE A 181 19.26 -22.23 -13.89
C PHE A 181 20.12 -23.49 -13.61
N PHE A 182 20.15 -23.93 -12.40
CA PHE A 182 20.74 -25.23 -12.08
C PHE A 182 19.97 -26.29 -12.87
N LYS A 183 20.68 -27.06 -13.71
CA LYS A 183 20.10 -28.24 -14.31
C LYS A 183 19.74 -29.20 -13.18
N ILE A 184 18.48 -29.53 -13.06
CA ILE A 184 18.02 -30.56 -12.14
C ILE A 184 18.57 -31.88 -12.72
N ASP A 185 19.42 -32.53 -11.95
CA ASP A 185 19.83 -33.90 -12.30
C ASP A 185 18.65 -34.81 -11.96
N GLU A 186 17.88 -35.12 -13.00
CA GLU A 186 16.66 -35.92 -12.87
C GLU A 186 16.92 -37.27 -12.20
N ASN A 187 18.14 -37.80 -12.32
CA ASN A 187 18.52 -39.06 -11.66
C ASN A 187 18.74 -38.92 -10.16
N LYS A 188 18.91 -37.72 -9.65
CA LYS A 188 19.18 -37.42 -8.24
C LYS A 188 18.01 -36.69 -7.56
N HIS A 189 17.02 -36.27 -8.30
CA HIS A 189 15.88 -35.55 -7.72
C HIS A 189 14.90 -36.53 -7.08
N PRO A 190 14.59 -36.42 -5.78
CA PRO A 190 13.79 -37.41 -5.07
C PRO A 190 12.35 -37.54 -5.56
N TYR A 191 11.83 -36.53 -6.28
CA TYR A 191 10.45 -36.51 -6.77
C TYR A 191 10.30 -36.73 -8.28
N VAL A 192 11.39 -36.96 -9.00
CA VAL A 192 11.30 -37.37 -10.40
C VAL A 192 11.05 -38.89 -10.39
N ALA A 193 9.86 -39.27 -10.80
CA ALA A 193 9.52 -40.68 -10.99
C ALA A 193 10.48 -41.27 -12.04
N LYS A 194 11.25 -42.28 -11.66
CA LYS A 194 11.99 -43.09 -12.64
C LYS A 194 10.94 -43.83 -13.44
N GLY A 195 10.72 -43.37 -14.68
CA GLY A 195 9.91 -44.10 -15.65
C GLY A 195 10.53 -45.42 -16.01
#